data_96209aefb93e908d2f12ad56029da929
#
_entry.id   96209aefb93e908d2f12ad56029da929
#
_cell.length_a   1.000
_cell.length_b   1.000
_cell.length_c   1.000
_cell.angle_alpha   90.00
_cell.angle_beta   90.00
_cell.angle_gamma   90.00
#
_symmetry.space_group_name_H-M   'P 1'
#
loop_
_entity.id
_entity.type
_entity.pdbx_description
1 polymer ?
#
loop_
_entity_poly.entity_id
_entity_poly.type
_entity_poly.pdbx_seq_one_letter_code
_entity_poly.pdbx_strand_id
1 'polypeptide(L)'
;MNNSQKDYILEYYGEFYNEECGKWNTSLKSKWYDYKINEYFEENFDLKEAKNICNIGIGPGHWDRYLSYHMSDDCKLVSVDIDPDITETFRLCLENEQNKRNIEIINKDIFDYNPKGKFDIITMIGSAVQEIGFYKKIFEKATSMLDDGGQLFYSCVTKEETKEELIEALKTTNFIVDHYQRLEKYGLVLIVSKIIKKE
;
A
#
# COMPACT_ATOMS: atom_id res chain seq x y z
N MET A 1 1.54 -14.67 -11.34
CA MET A 1 2.95 -14.79 -10.87
C MET A 1 3.38 -16.24 -10.99
N ASN A 2 4.62 -16.55 -11.40
CA ASN A 2 5.11 -17.92 -11.34
C ASN A 2 5.58 -18.26 -9.91
N ASN A 3 5.70 -19.54 -9.57
CA ASN A 3 6.07 -19.96 -8.21
C ASN A 3 7.42 -19.38 -7.76
N SER A 4 8.41 -19.25 -8.66
CA SER A 4 9.73 -18.70 -8.33
C SER A 4 9.70 -17.22 -7.90
N GLN A 5 8.73 -16.43 -8.37
CA GLN A 5 8.56 -15.04 -7.96
C GLN A 5 7.87 -14.93 -6.59
N LYS A 6 6.89 -15.83 -6.33
CA LYS A 6 6.29 -15.95 -4.99
C LYS A 6 7.34 -16.36 -3.95
N ASP A 7 8.14 -17.36 -4.25
CA ASP A 7 9.22 -17.84 -3.37
C ASP A 7 10.22 -16.72 -3.06
N TYR A 8 10.64 -15.94 -4.07
CA TYR A 8 11.52 -14.78 -3.86
C TYR A 8 10.92 -13.73 -2.92
N ILE A 9 9.64 -13.40 -3.09
CA ILE A 9 8.97 -12.43 -2.25
C ILE A 9 8.87 -12.92 -0.81
N LEU A 10 8.49 -14.17 -0.60
CA LEU A 10 8.38 -14.77 0.74
C LEU A 10 9.74 -14.86 1.43
N GLU A 11 10.82 -15.21 0.71
CA GLU A 11 12.18 -15.19 1.22
C GLU A 11 12.62 -13.79 1.62
N TYR A 12 12.33 -12.79 0.79
CA TYR A 12 12.61 -11.39 1.08
C TYR A 12 11.90 -10.92 2.36
N TYR A 13 10.61 -11.22 2.53
CA TYR A 13 9.88 -10.87 3.76
C TYR A 13 10.34 -11.64 4.98
N GLY A 14 10.79 -12.89 4.84
CA GLY A 14 11.40 -13.65 5.94
C GLY A 14 12.61 -12.96 6.55
N GLU A 15 13.33 -12.15 5.78
CA GLU A 15 14.44 -11.33 6.27
C GLU A 15 13.98 -10.12 7.12
N PHE A 16 12.74 -9.66 7.01
CA PHE A 16 12.23 -8.50 7.77
C PHE A 16 12.04 -8.76 9.27
N TYR A 17 12.04 -9.99 9.72
CA TYR A 17 11.95 -10.33 11.15
C TYR A 17 13.31 -10.48 11.84
N ASN A 18 14.37 -9.99 11.20
CA ASN A 18 15.74 -10.03 11.73
C ASN A 18 16.14 -8.72 12.44
N GLU A 19 17.38 -8.69 12.96
CA GLU A 19 17.95 -7.53 13.66
C GLU A 19 17.99 -6.26 12.77
N GLU A 20 18.22 -6.41 11.48
CA GLU A 20 18.27 -5.28 10.53
C GLU A 20 16.91 -4.59 10.40
N CYS A 21 15.83 -5.35 10.40
CA CYS A 21 14.48 -4.80 10.42
C CYS A 21 14.20 -4.02 11.72
N GLY A 22 14.62 -4.54 12.86
CA GLY A 22 14.54 -3.81 14.13
C GLY A 22 15.30 -2.49 14.12
N LYS A 23 16.51 -2.48 13.56
CA LYS A 23 17.30 -1.26 13.36
C LYS A 23 16.61 -0.26 12.45
N TRP A 24 16.02 -0.73 11.34
CA TRP A 24 15.25 0.11 10.44
C TRP A 24 14.06 0.74 11.15
N ASN A 25 13.18 -0.05 11.74
CA ASN A 25 11.91 0.39 12.34
C ASN A 25 12.11 1.39 13.49
N THR A 26 13.26 1.37 14.16
CA THR A 26 13.61 2.32 15.23
C THR A 26 14.39 3.52 14.75
N SER A 27 14.81 3.57 13.49
CA SER A 27 15.66 4.61 12.93
C SER A 27 14.91 5.93 12.70
N LEU A 28 15.66 7.03 12.63
CA LEU A 28 15.13 8.34 12.20
C LEU A 28 14.62 8.30 10.75
N LYS A 29 15.18 7.43 9.92
CA LYS A 29 14.78 7.23 8.53
C LYS A 29 13.36 6.71 8.46
N SER A 30 13.06 5.60 9.19
CA SER A 30 11.73 5.01 9.26
C SER A 30 10.71 5.99 9.85
N LYS A 31 11.05 6.68 10.94
CA LYS A 31 10.14 7.66 11.56
C LYS A 31 9.80 8.83 10.63
N TRP A 32 10.80 9.32 9.87
CA TRP A 32 10.57 10.35 8.87
C TRP A 32 9.71 9.83 7.71
N TYR A 33 9.97 8.62 7.26
CA TYR A 33 9.20 7.95 6.21
C TYR A 33 7.73 7.82 6.61
N ASP A 34 7.44 7.22 7.77
CA ASP A 34 6.08 7.04 8.28
C ASP A 34 5.34 8.39 8.42
N TYR A 35 6.03 9.39 9.01
CA TYR A 35 5.47 10.73 9.17
C TYR A 35 5.09 11.36 7.82
N LYS A 36 5.97 11.28 6.82
CA LYS A 36 5.74 11.91 5.51
C LYS A 36 4.64 11.21 4.71
N ILE A 37 4.49 9.92 4.84
CA ILE A 37 3.38 9.18 4.23
C ILE A 37 2.06 9.61 4.86
N ASN A 38 1.98 9.65 6.19
CA ASN A 38 0.76 10.06 6.89
C ASN A 38 0.39 11.51 6.57
N GLU A 39 1.35 12.44 6.65
CA GLU A 39 1.17 13.85 6.31
C GLU A 39 0.61 14.02 4.89
N TYR A 40 1.25 13.38 3.91
CA TYR A 40 0.79 13.44 2.53
C TYR A 40 -0.62 12.87 2.35
N PHE A 41 -0.91 11.74 3.00
CA PHE A 41 -2.21 11.10 2.90
C PHE A 41 -3.31 11.98 3.49
N GLU A 42 -3.12 12.53 4.68
CA GLU A 42 -4.10 13.41 5.33
C GLU A 42 -4.35 14.71 4.53
N GLU A 43 -3.34 15.22 3.82
CA GLU A 43 -3.49 16.42 2.98
C GLU A 43 -4.22 16.17 1.67
N ASN A 44 -4.21 14.93 1.14
CA ASN A 44 -4.65 14.64 -0.22
C ASN A 44 -5.82 13.66 -0.33
N PHE A 45 -6.18 12.96 0.75
CA PHE A 45 -7.25 11.96 0.76
C PHE A 45 -8.23 12.20 1.91
N ASP A 46 -9.51 11.99 1.65
CA ASP A 46 -10.53 12.07 2.69
C ASP A 46 -10.90 10.67 3.20
N LEU A 47 -10.18 10.25 4.25
CA LEU A 47 -10.39 8.94 4.87
C LEU A 47 -11.75 8.80 5.56
N LYS A 48 -12.36 9.91 5.98
CA LYS A 48 -13.63 9.89 6.71
C LYS A 48 -14.83 9.70 5.78
N GLU A 49 -14.73 10.16 4.54
CA GLU A 49 -15.78 9.98 3.55
C GLU A 49 -15.72 8.61 2.85
N ALA A 50 -14.56 7.94 2.89
CA ALA A 50 -14.38 6.63 2.29
C ALA A 50 -15.24 5.56 2.98
N LYS A 51 -15.87 4.69 2.20
CA LYS A 51 -16.66 3.55 2.68
C LYS A 51 -15.95 2.21 2.49
N ASN A 52 -15.12 2.11 1.45
CA ASN A 52 -14.39 0.90 1.11
C ASN A 52 -12.93 1.25 0.77
N ILE A 53 -12.01 0.75 1.56
CA ILE A 53 -10.58 0.96 1.39
C ILE A 53 -9.91 -0.38 1.15
N CYS A 54 -8.93 -0.43 0.25
CA CYS A 54 -8.08 -1.59 0.08
C CYS A 54 -6.61 -1.21 0.25
N ASN A 55 -5.89 -1.90 1.11
CA ASN A 55 -4.44 -1.82 1.15
C ASN A 55 -3.82 -3.05 0.49
N ILE A 56 -2.88 -2.83 -0.43
CA ILE A 56 -2.14 -3.86 -1.15
C ILE A 56 -0.73 -3.93 -0.56
N GLY A 57 -0.43 -5.04 0.11
CA GLY A 57 0.78 -5.24 0.89
C GLY A 57 0.63 -4.74 2.33
N ILE A 58 0.48 -5.66 3.29
CA ILE A 58 0.34 -5.35 4.71
C ILE A 58 1.70 -5.02 5.34
N GLY A 59 2.72 -5.80 4.98
CA GLY A 59 4.04 -5.70 5.58
C GLY A 59 3.98 -5.75 7.12
N PRO A 60 4.65 -4.82 7.84
CA PRO A 60 4.59 -4.75 9.30
C PRO A 60 3.21 -4.36 9.87
N GLY A 61 2.22 -4.03 9.04
CA GLY A 61 0.86 -3.68 9.43
C GLY A 61 0.69 -2.27 10.02
N HIS A 62 1.73 -1.44 10.01
CA HIS A 62 1.66 -0.09 10.59
C HIS A 62 0.68 0.81 9.83
N TRP A 63 0.69 0.71 8.50
CA TRP A 63 -0.19 1.48 7.64
C TRP A 63 -1.65 1.05 7.77
N ASP A 64 -1.92 -0.25 7.76
CA ASP A 64 -3.27 -0.79 7.93
C ASP A 64 -3.85 -0.44 9.31
N ARG A 65 -3.02 -0.46 10.36
CA ARG A 65 -3.43 0.00 11.70
C ARG A 65 -3.76 1.50 11.68
N TYR A 66 -2.92 2.32 11.04
CA TYR A 66 -3.22 3.75 10.86
C TYR A 66 -4.58 3.94 10.18
N LEU A 67 -4.81 3.32 9.02
CA LEU A 67 -6.09 3.38 8.32
C LEU A 67 -7.26 2.95 9.22
N SER A 68 -7.10 1.83 9.93
CA SER A 68 -8.16 1.26 10.76
C SER A 68 -8.59 2.17 11.92
N TYR A 69 -7.66 2.91 12.50
CA TYR A 69 -7.97 3.81 13.61
C TYR A 69 -8.49 5.19 13.17
N HIS A 70 -8.23 5.59 11.93
CA HIS A 70 -8.60 6.91 11.41
C HIS A 70 -9.78 6.89 10.44
N MET A 71 -10.16 5.74 9.87
CA MET A 71 -11.34 5.60 9.03
C MET A 71 -12.64 5.74 9.83
N SER A 72 -13.74 6.06 9.15
CA SER A 72 -15.07 6.12 9.77
C SER A 72 -15.56 4.73 10.27
N ASP A 73 -16.50 4.71 11.20
CA ASP A 73 -17.01 3.46 11.82
C ASP A 73 -17.75 2.56 10.82
N ASP A 74 -18.34 3.14 9.79
CA ASP A 74 -19.04 2.44 8.71
C ASP A 74 -18.14 2.09 7.51
N CYS A 75 -16.86 2.48 7.55
CA CYS A 75 -15.89 2.13 6.54
C CYS A 75 -15.43 0.67 6.68
N LYS A 76 -15.17 0.03 5.54
CA LYS A 76 -14.55 -1.28 5.46
C LYS A 76 -13.12 -1.16 4.92
N LEU A 77 -12.16 -1.70 5.66
CA LEU A 77 -10.79 -1.90 5.20
C LEU A 77 -10.57 -3.34 4.74
N VAL A 78 -10.04 -3.52 3.56
CA VAL A 78 -9.57 -4.82 3.06
C VAL A 78 -8.05 -4.75 2.92
N SER A 79 -7.35 -5.58 3.67
CA SER A 79 -5.88 -5.67 3.66
C SER A 79 -5.46 -6.96 2.95
N VAL A 80 -4.73 -6.85 1.84
CA VAL A 80 -4.34 -7.99 1.00
C VAL A 80 -2.84 -8.17 1.05
N ASP A 81 -2.42 -9.37 1.42
CA ASP A 81 -1.00 -9.76 1.38
C ASP A 81 -0.85 -11.20 0.87
N ILE A 82 0.25 -11.47 0.20
CA ILE A 82 0.57 -12.81 -0.31
C ILE A 82 1.16 -13.71 0.78
N ASP A 83 1.80 -13.11 1.80
CA ASP A 83 2.49 -13.83 2.86
C ASP A 83 1.50 -14.25 3.96
N PRO A 84 1.34 -15.58 4.22
CA PRO A 84 0.46 -16.07 5.27
C PRO A 84 0.93 -15.67 6.68
N ASP A 85 2.24 -15.56 6.92
CA ASP A 85 2.78 -15.21 8.23
C ASP A 85 2.52 -13.74 8.56
N ILE A 86 2.60 -12.86 7.55
CA ILE A 86 2.23 -11.44 7.67
C ILE A 86 0.75 -11.31 8.00
N THR A 87 -0.11 -11.97 7.24
CA THR A 87 -1.57 -11.89 7.45
C THR A 87 -2.00 -12.42 8.81
N GLU A 88 -1.38 -13.50 9.28
CA GLU A 88 -1.65 -14.05 10.61
C GLU A 88 -1.11 -13.14 11.71
N THR A 89 0.11 -12.65 11.59
CA THR A 89 0.70 -11.70 12.55
C THR A 89 -0.15 -10.44 12.67
N PHE A 90 -0.62 -9.92 11.56
CA PHE A 90 -1.51 -8.74 11.56
C PHE A 90 -2.84 -9.03 12.25
N ARG A 91 -3.45 -10.20 12.01
CA ARG A 91 -4.68 -10.63 12.70
C ARG A 91 -4.48 -10.67 14.22
N LEU A 92 -3.41 -11.33 14.69
CA LEU A 92 -3.08 -11.40 16.10
C LEU A 92 -2.83 -10.01 16.72
N CYS A 93 -2.23 -9.10 15.96
CA CYS A 93 -2.01 -7.72 16.37
C CYS A 93 -3.34 -7.01 16.65
N LEU A 94 -4.28 -7.09 15.70
CA LEU A 94 -5.62 -6.50 15.84
C LEU A 94 -6.41 -7.10 17.00
N GLU A 95 -6.33 -8.42 17.20
CA GLU A 95 -6.96 -9.12 18.31
C GLU A 95 -6.40 -8.65 19.66
N ASN A 96 -5.07 -8.57 19.80
CA ASN A 96 -4.41 -8.09 21.02
C ASN A 96 -4.75 -6.62 21.32
N GLU A 97 -4.93 -5.80 20.30
CA GLU A 97 -5.36 -4.40 20.43
C GLU A 97 -6.86 -4.28 20.66
N GLN A 98 -7.61 -5.38 20.60
CA GLN A 98 -9.08 -5.39 20.66
C GLN A 98 -9.70 -4.44 19.62
N ASN A 99 -9.08 -4.34 18.44
CA ASN A 99 -9.56 -3.52 17.35
C ASN A 99 -10.89 -4.08 16.82
N LYS A 100 -11.95 -3.28 16.93
CA LYS A 100 -13.33 -3.66 16.55
C LYS A 100 -13.75 -3.09 15.19
N ARG A 101 -12.82 -2.51 14.44
CA ARG A 101 -13.11 -1.94 13.13
C ARG A 101 -13.42 -3.03 12.10
N ASN A 102 -14.15 -2.66 11.07
CA ASN A 102 -14.51 -3.58 9.99
C ASN A 102 -13.31 -3.82 9.06
N ILE A 103 -12.45 -4.78 9.43
CA ILE A 103 -11.23 -5.11 8.69
C ILE A 103 -11.34 -6.53 8.17
N GLU A 104 -11.14 -6.72 6.88
CA GLU A 104 -11.03 -8.02 6.22
C GLU A 104 -9.57 -8.25 5.79
N ILE A 105 -8.94 -9.31 6.30
CA ILE A 105 -7.57 -9.69 5.96
C ILE A 105 -7.62 -10.82 4.93
N ILE A 106 -6.99 -10.61 3.78
CA ILE A 106 -6.98 -11.53 2.65
C ILE A 106 -5.56 -12.02 2.40
N ASN A 107 -5.32 -13.32 2.61
CA ASN A 107 -4.07 -13.96 2.21
C ASN A 107 -4.18 -14.43 0.76
N LYS A 108 -3.77 -13.59 -0.18
CA LYS A 108 -3.75 -13.91 -1.62
C LYS A 108 -2.74 -13.06 -2.37
N ASP A 109 -2.28 -13.61 -3.51
CA ASP A 109 -1.68 -12.80 -4.55
C ASP A 109 -2.72 -11.78 -5.05
N ILE A 110 -2.33 -10.51 -5.12
CA ILE A 110 -3.22 -9.44 -5.58
C ILE A 110 -3.77 -9.69 -7.00
N PHE A 111 -3.03 -10.36 -7.85
CA PHE A 111 -3.49 -10.71 -9.20
C PHE A 111 -4.60 -11.76 -9.21
N ASP A 112 -4.65 -12.61 -8.19
CA ASP A 112 -5.69 -13.62 -7.98
C ASP A 112 -6.87 -13.10 -7.12
N TYR A 113 -6.72 -11.92 -6.50
CA TYR A 113 -7.78 -11.30 -5.70
C TYR A 113 -8.79 -10.59 -6.60
N ASN A 114 -10.05 -11.01 -6.53
CA ASN A 114 -11.15 -10.40 -7.26
C ASN A 114 -12.25 -9.99 -6.27
N PRO A 115 -12.26 -8.71 -5.85
CA PRO A 115 -13.27 -8.22 -4.91
C PRO A 115 -14.67 -8.25 -5.52
N LYS A 116 -15.69 -8.42 -4.67
CA LYS A 116 -17.11 -8.37 -5.11
C LYS A 116 -17.60 -6.95 -5.39
N GLY A 117 -16.93 -5.95 -4.82
CA GLY A 117 -17.24 -4.52 -4.97
C GLY A 117 -16.00 -3.74 -5.40
N LYS A 118 -16.15 -2.43 -5.43
CA LYS A 118 -15.10 -1.46 -5.77
C LYS A 118 -14.67 -0.69 -4.54
N PHE A 119 -13.54 -0.01 -4.64
CA PHE A 119 -12.94 0.74 -3.54
C PHE A 119 -12.92 2.24 -3.84
N ASP A 120 -13.20 3.04 -2.83
CA ASP A 120 -13.06 4.50 -2.86
C ASP A 120 -11.60 4.91 -2.80
N ILE A 121 -10.82 4.19 -1.99
CA ILE A 121 -9.39 4.40 -1.84
C ILE A 121 -8.66 3.06 -1.94
N ILE A 122 -7.61 3.02 -2.75
CA ILE A 122 -6.63 1.94 -2.72
C ILE A 122 -5.29 2.52 -2.30
N THR A 123 -4.56 1.80 -1.45
CA THR A 123 -3.21 2.19 -1.03
C THR A 123 -2.19 1.11 -1.38
N MET A 124 -1.02 1.55 -1.83
CA MET A 124 0.17 0.73 -2.07
C MET A 124 1.37 1.44 -1.45
N ILE A 125 1.80 1.00 -0.28
CA ILE A 125 2.83 1.66 0.50
C ILE A 125 4.08 0.79 0.60
N GLY A 126 5.23 1.36 0.29
CA GLY A 126 6.51 0.68 0.38
C GLY A 126 6.96 0.09 -0.96
N SER A 127 7.58 -1.07 -0.91
CA SER A 127 8.27 -1.70 -2.04
C SER A 127 7.39 -2.63 -2.89
N ALA A 128 6.09 -2.77 -2.58
CA ALA A 128 5.21 -3.74 -3.24
C ALA A 128 5.32 -3.74 -4.78
N VAL A 129 5.49 -2.58 -5.40
CA VAL A 129 5.62 -2.46 -6.85
C VAL A 129 7.00 -2.92 -7.34
N GLN A 130 8.06 -2.58 -6.62
CA GLN A 130 9.44 -2.97 -6.97
C GLN A 130 9.65 -4.47 -6.79
N GLU A 131 9.09 -5.04 -5.72
CA GLU A 131 9.19 -6.46 -5.39
C GLU A 131 8.48 -7.35 -6.41
N ILE A 132 7.32 -6.92 -6.90
CA ILE A 132 6.53 -7.67 -7.87
C ILE A 132 7.20 -7.71 -9.26
N GLY A 133 8.04 -6.73 -9.61
CA GLY A 133 8.72 -6.65 -10.91
C GLY A 133 7.77 -6.47 -12.11
N PHE A 134 6.48 -6.23 -11.87
CA PHE A 134 5.43 -6.03 -12.87
C PHE A 134 4.76 -4.67 -12.72
N TYR A 135 5.59 -3.63 -12.70
CA TYR A 135 5.19 -2.26 -12.43
C TYR A 135 3.86 -1.85 -13.11
N LYS A 136 3.77 -2.02 -14.43
CA LYS A 136 2.57 -1.69 -15.19
C LYS A 136 1.35 -2.53 -14.77
N LYS A 137 1.52 -3.84 -14.60
CA LYS A 137 0.41 -4.76 -14.28
C LYS A 137 -0.21 -4.49 -12.92
N ILE A 138 0.59 -4.10 -11.92
CA ILE A 138 0.05 -3.80 -10.60
C ILE A 138 -0.82 -2.54 -10.62
N PHE A 139 -0.45 -1.51 -11.39
CA PHE A 139 -1.28 -0.33 -11.56
C PHE A 139 -2.55 -0.63 -12.35
N GLU A 140 -2.48 -1.44 -13.41
CA GLU A 140 -3.67 -1.93 -14.12
C GLU A 140 -4.62 -2.68 -13.18
N LYS A 141 -4.08 -3.58 -12.32
CA LYS A 141 -4.86 -4.33 -11.34
C LYS A 141 -5.48 -3.40 -10.29
N ALA A 142 -4.69 -2.55 -9.65
CA ALA A 142 -5.16 -1.64 -8.62
C ALA A 142 -6.25 -0.70 -9.16
N THR A 143 -6.00 -0.03 -10.30
CA THR A 143 -6.97 0.88 -10.90
C THR A 143 -8.25 0.17 -11.37
N SER A 144 -8.16 -1.09 -11.77
CA SER A 144 -9.34 -1.89 -12.14
C SER A 144 -10.28 -2.16 -10.97
N MET A 145 -9.80 -2.07 -9.73
CA MET A 145 -10.58 -2.30 -8.50
C MET A 145 -11.18 -1.01 -7.92
N LEU A 146 -10.80 0.17 -8.41
CA LEU A 146 -11.36 1.44 -7.98
C LEU A 146 -12.78 1.66 -8.49
N ASP A 147 -13.59 2.36 -7.70
CA ASP A 147 -14.92 2.83 -8.09
C ASP A 147 -14.81 4.08 -8.99
N ASP A 148 -15.94 4.55 -9.53
CA ASP A 148 -16.01 5.84 -10.21
C ASP A 148 -15.71 6.96 -9.18
N GLY A 149 -14.69 7.76 -9.45
CA GLY A 149 -14.17 8.75 -8.50
C GLY A 149 -13.20 8.21 -7.45
N GLY A 150 -12.94 6.90 -7.45
CA GLY A 150 -11.96 6.28 -6.55
C GLY A 150 -10.53 6.75 -6.82
N GLN A 151 -9.70 6.71 -5.78
CA GLN A 151 -8.35 7.27 -5.76
C GLN A 151 -7.33 6.21 -5.33
N LEU A 152 -6.14 6.25 -5.95
CA LEU A 152 -5.03 5.39 -5.57
C LEU A 152 -3.93 6.23 -4.92
N PHE A 153 -3.56 5.86 -3.69
CA PHE A 153 -2.35 6.33 -3.04
C PHE A 153 -1.20 5.37 -3.30
N TYR A 154 -0.15 5.88 -3.90
CA TYR A 154 1.08 5.12 -4.15
C TYR A 154 2.26 5.79 -3.47
N SER A 155 3.08 4.99 -2.78
CA SER A 155 4.31 5.43 -2.15
C SER A 155 5.39 4.36 -2.26
N CYS A 156 6.62 4.77 -2.54
CA CYS A 156 7.78 3.89 -2.51
C CYS A 156 9.05 4.63 -2.07
N VAL A 157 10.05 3.84 -1.66
CA VAL A 157 11.41 4.34 -1.38
C VAL A 157 12.33 3.87 -2.49
N THR A 158 12.70 4.78 -3.38
CA THR A 158 13.58 4.47 -4.50
C THR A 158 14.30 5.71 -5.02
N LYS A 159 15.53 5.53 -5.50
CA LYS A 159 16.27 6.60 -6.20
C LYS A 159 16.02 6.60 -7.71
N GLU A 160 15.52 5.51 -8.23
CA GLU A 160 15.46 5.22 -9.67
C GLU A 160 14.13 5.63 -10.29
N GLU A 161 13.03 5.50 -9.54
CA GLU A 161 11.71 5.78 -10.07
C GLU A 161 11.47 7.28 -10.30
N THR A 162 10.90 7.58 -11.43
CA THR A 162 10.56 8.94 -11.86
C THR A 162 9.06 9.11 -12.04
N LYS A 163 8.60 10.36 -12.10
CA LYS A 163 7.21 10.68 -12.42
C LYS A 163 6.83 10.17 -13.82
N GLU A 164 7.77 10.23 -14.76
CA GLU A 164 7.58 9.79 -16.14
C GLU A 164 7.33 8.28 -16.23
N GLU A 165 8.04 7.46 -15.43
CA GLU A 165 7.81 6.01 -15.35
C GLU A 165 6.44 5.69 -14.77
N LEU A 166 6.00 6.42 -13.74
CA LEU A 166 4.66 6.26 -13.18
C LEU A 166 3.58 6.64 -14.21
N ILE A 167 3.77 7.74 -14.96
CA ILE A 167 2.87 8.13 -16.05
C ILE A 167 2.83 7.05 -17.13
N GLU A 168 3.97 6.49 -17.51
CA GLU A 168 4.03 5.42 -18.53
C GLU A 168 3.33 4.13 -18.03
N ALA A 169 3.47 3.79 -16.74
CA ALA A 169 2.78 2.65 -16.16
C ALA A 169 1.24 2.79 -16.20
N LEU A 170 0.73 4.02 -16.11
CA LEU A 170 -0.70 4.31 -16.16
C LEU A 170 -1.27 4.50 -17.58
N LYS A 171 -0.41 4.54 -18.59
CA LYS A 171 -0.79 4.91 -19.96
C LYS A 171 -1.90 4.05 -20.59
N THR A 172 -2.00 2.78 -20.18
CA THR A 172 -3.05 1.86 -20.65
C THR A 172 -4.31 1.88 -19.81
N THR A 173 -4.32 2.66 -18.74
CA THR A 173 -5.46 2.84 -17.85
C THR A 173 -6.18 4.16 -18.13
N ASN A 174 -7.38 4.32 -17.58
CA ASN A 174 -8.10 5.60 -17.59
C ASN A 174 -7.75 6.46 -16.36
N PHE A 175 -6.50 6.36 -15.86
CA PHE A 175 -6.04 7.07 -14.67
C PHE A 175 -4.83 7.94 -14.99
N ILE A 176 -4.64 8.98 -14.19
CA ILE A 176 -3.53 9.93 -14.28
C ILE A 176 -2.93 10.20 -12.91
N VAL A 177 -1.69 10.65 -12.90
CA VAL A 177 -1.03 11.20 -11.71
C VAL A 177 -1.55 12.62 -11.49
N ASP A 178 -2.41 12.80 -10.50
CA ASP A 178 -2.96 14.09 -10.09
C ASP A 178 -1.92 14.88 -9.29
N HIS A 179 -1.35 14.26 -8.26
CA HIS A 179 -0.32 14.86 -7.43
C HIS A 179 0.88 13.92 -7.27
N TYR A 180 2.08 14.49 -7.26
CA TYR A 180 3.34 13.75 -7.12
C TYR A 180 4.35 14.57 -6.33
N GLN A 181 4.96 13.96 -5.33
CA GLN A 181 6.09 14.54 -4.60
C GLN A 181 7.25 13.56 -4.53
N ARG A 182 8.46 14.09 -4.69
CA ARG A 182 9.73 13.40 -4.45
C ARG A 182 10.43 14.10 -3.29
N LEU A 183 10.61 13.39 -2.20
CA LEU A 183 11.17 13.91 -0.95
C LEU A 183 12.49 13.22 -0.64
N GLU A 184 13.48 13.99 -0.22
CA GLU A 184 14.80 13.43 0.10
C GLU A 184 15.24 13.84 1.51
N LYS A 185 15.52 12.86 2.36
CA LYS A 185 16.07 13.09 3.70
C LYS A 185 16.77 11.84 4.24
N TYR A 186 17.81 12.06 5.03
CA TYR A 186 18.58 10.98 5.66
C TYR A 186 19.14 9.94 4.68
N GLY A 187 19.36 10.30 3.42
CA GLY A 187 19.80 9.40 2.36
C GLY A 187 18.70 8.51 1.78
N LEU A 188 17.44 8.73 2.17
CA LEU A 188 16.26 8.14 1.54
C LEU A 188 15.70 9.08 0.48
N VAL A 189 15.16 8.48 -0.57
CA VAL A 189 14.30 9.13 -1.55
C VAL A 189 12.93 8.49 -1.42
N LEU A 190 11.95 9.26 -1.00
CA LEU A 190 10.56 8.87 -0.86
C LEU A 190 9.75 9.48 -1.99
N ILE A 191 8.98 8.65 -2.69
CA ILE A 191 7.98 9.06 -3.65
C ILE A 191 6.60 8.84 -3.05
N VAL A 192 5.75 9.85 -3.17
CA VAL A 192 4.33 9.79 -2.82
C VAL A 192 3.50 10.38 -3.96
N SER A 193 2.40 9.73 -4.29
CA SER A 193 1.54 10.19 -5.38
C SER A 193 0.07 9.87 -5.17
N LYS A 194 -0.78 10.76 -5.67
CA LYS A 194 -2.22 10.58 -5.82
C LYS A 194 -2.54 10.33 -7.28
N ILE A 195 -3.27 9.26 -7.53
CA ILE A 195 -3.67 8.83 -8.87
C ILE A 195 -5.20 8.81 -8.91
N ILE A 196 -5.78 9.47 -9.90
CA ILE A 196 -7.22 9.62 -10.09
C ILE A 196 -7.64 9.21 -11.49
N LYS A 197 -8.94 8.95 -11.69
CA LYS A 197 -9.51 8.70 -13.01
C LYS A 197 -9.44 9.98 -13.87
N LYS A 198 -9.17 9.82 -15.15
CA LYS A 198 -9.32 10.92 -16.14
C LYS A 198 -10.78 11.34 -16.22
N GLU A 199 -11.01 12.62 -16.22
CA GLU A 199 -12.30 13.19 -16.57
C GLU A 199 -12.63 12.98 -18.07
#